data_dbd0267e7f5b8fb0b729efe9432bb6e5
#
_entry.id   dbd0267e7f5b8fb0b729efe9432bb6e5
#
_cell.length_a   1.000
_cell.length_b   1.000
_cell.length_c   1.000
_cell.angle_alpha   90.00
_cell.angle_beta   90.00
_cell.angle_gamma   90.00
#
_symmetry.space_group_name_H-M   'P 1'
#
loop_
_entity.id
_entity.type
_entity.pdbx_description
1 polymer ?
#
loop_
_entity_poly.entity_id
_entity_poly.type
_entity_poly.pdbx_seq_one_letter_code
_entity_poly.pdbx_strand_id
1 'polypeptide(L)'
;MRRTCTVLYERTLERSAHPACANFKLPINVRLRQIRLAGFKSFIDPTPIDVPGTLVGVVGPNGCGKSNVIDAVRWVLGESKAAELRGESMQDVIFNGSGDRKPAGRASVELAFDNNDGRIGGAWAQYAEISVKRVLTRDGASSYYINNQNVRRRDVHDMFLGTGLGPRAYAIIGQGMITRIIEAR
;
A
#
# COMPACT_ATOMS: atom_id res chain seq x y z
N MET A 1 18.64 3.54 19.01
CA MET A 1 19.21 2.94 17.78
C MET A 1 18.10 2.87 16.73
N ARG A 2 18.15 3.69 15.68
CA ARG A 2 17.14 3.71 14.61
C ARG A 2 17.36 2.47 13.74
N ARG A 3 16.43 1.51 13.77
CA ARG A 3 16.43 0.39 12.83
C ARG A 3 15.81 0.88 11.52
N THR A 4 16.64 1.22 10.57
CA THR A 4 16.20 1.78 9.28
C THR A 4 15.84 0.63 8.33
N CYS A 5 14.64 0.63 7.79
CA CYS A 5 14.31 -0.16 6.60
C CYS A 5 14.95 0.51 5.38
N THR A 6 15.68 -0.24 4.61
CA THR A 6 16.26 0.23 3.35
C THR A 6 15.43 -0.31 2.20
N VAL A 7 15.00 0.55 1.31
CA VAL A 7 14.43 0.15 0.03
C VAL A 7 15.58 0.03 -0.94
N LEU A 8 15.88 -1.20 -1.39
CA LEU A 8 16.86 -1.44 -2.41
C LEU A 8 16.18 -1.45 -3.77
N TYR A 9 16.72 -0.63 -4.65
CA TYR A 9 16.36 -0.61 -6.06
C TYR A 9 17.15 -1.70 -6.76
N GLU A 10 16.48 -2.72 -7.29
CA GLU A 10 17.08 -3.61 -8.27
C GLU A 10 16.79 -3.11 -9.69
N ARG A 11 17.86 -3.02 -10.49
CA ARG A 11 17.83 -2.60 -11.88
C ARG A 11 16.70 -3.27 -12.64
N THR A 12 16.10 -2.53 -13.53
CA THR A 12 15.30 -3.04 -14.65
C THR A 12 16.00 -4.28 -15.21
N LEU A 13 15.41 -5.44 -15.02
CA LEU A 13 15.80 -6.62 -15.78
C LEU A 13 15.55 -6.26 -17.25
N GLU A 14 16.61 -5.93 -17.98
CA GLU A 14 16.58 -5.96 -19.44
C GLU A 14 16.12 -7.36 -19.83
N ARG A 15 14.91 -7.44 -20.30
CA ARG A 15 14.33 -8.67 -20.82
C ARG A 15 15.19 -9.12 -21.99
N SER A 16 15.99 -10.17 -21.78
CA SER A 16 16.32 -11.06 -22.88
C SER A 16 15.00 -11.72 -23.29
N ALA A 17 14.33 -11.09 -24.24
CA ALA A 17 13.03 -11.53 -24.72
C ALA A 17 13.24 -12.85 -25.49
N HIS A 18 12.84 -13.96 -24.89
CA HIS A 18 12.58 -15.17 -25.66
C HIS A 18 11.41 -14.84 -26.63
N PRO A 19 11.56 -15.03 -27.94
CA PRO A 19 10.59 -14.59 -28.96
C PRO A 19 9.17 -15.14 -28.79
N ALA A 20 8.98 -16.19 -28.02
CA ALA A 20 7.67 -16.76 -27.70
C ALA A 20 6.83 -15.97 -26.68
N CYS A 21 7.41 -14.97 -25.99
CA CYS A 21 6.70 -14.15 -24.98
C CYS A 21 6.35 -12.73 -25.48
N ALA A 22 6.60 -12.42 -26.74
CA ALA A 22 6.47 -11.07 -27.29
C ALA A 22 5.04 -10.51 -27.31
N ASN A 23 4.01 -11.33 -27.15
CA ASN A 23 2.59 -10.92 -27.26
C ASN A 23 1.79 -11.02 -25.96
N PHE A 24 2.41 -11.34 -24.81
CA PHE A 24 1.71 -11.25 -23.54
C PHE A 24 1.75 -9.81 -23.05
N LYS A 25 0.85 -9.00 -23.57
CA LYS A 25 0.53 -7.68 -23.02
C LYS A 25 -0.06 -7.94 -21.64
N LEU A 26 0.78 -7.85 -20.59
CA LEU A 26 0.26 -7.84 -19.22
C LEU A 26 -0.76 -6.73 -19.11
N PRO A 27 -2.02 -7.06 -18.81
CA PRO A 27 -3.01 -6.02 -18.64
C PRO A 27 -2.66 -5.23 -17.38
N ILE A 28 -2.72 -3.91 -17.48
CA ILE A 28 -2.94 -2.98 -16.38
C ILE A 28 -1.73 -2.75 -15.45
N ASN A 29 -0.90 -1.77 -15.78
CA ASN A 29 0.10 -1.27 -14.86
C ASN A 29 -0.24 0.15 -14.38
N VAL A 30 -1.16 0.24 -13.41
CA VAL A 30 -1.17 1.39 -12.51
C VAL A 30 0.07 1.26 -11.64
N ARG A 31 1.03 2.19 -11.78
CA ARG A 31 2.32 2.10 -11.11
C ARG A 31 2.28 2.87 -9.79
N LEU A 32 2.55 2.17 -8.69
CA LEU A 32 2.79 2.81 -7.41
C LEU A 32 4.15 3.52 -7.47
N ARG A 33 4.18 4.84 -7.18
CA ARG A 33 5.41 5.65 -7.17
C ARG A 33 5.95 5.92 -5.78
N GLN A 34 5.06 6.14 -4.82
CA GLN A 34 5.47 6.50 -3.47
C GLN A 34 4.43 6.05 -2.44
N ILE A 35 4.91 5.68 -1.27
CA ILE A 35 4.13 5.40 -0.07
C ILE A 35 4.55 6.42 0.98
N ARG A 36 3.63 7.18 1.54
CA ARG A 36 3.89 8.10 2.66
C ARG A 36 3.17 7.61 3.90
N LEU A 37 3.90 7.42 4.99
CA LEU A 37 3.40 6.90 6.26
C LEU A 37 3.63 7.93 7.35
N ALA A 38 2.67 8.10 8.27
CA ALA A 38 2.85 8.90 9.48
C ALA A 38 1.95 8.38 10.59
N GLY A 39 2.51 8.16 11.78
CA GLY A 39 1.78 7.61 12.92
C GLY A 39 1.25 6.19 12.73
N PHE A 40 1.71 5.46 11.70
CA PHE A 40 1.23 4.14 11.35
C PHE A 40 2.18 3.06 11.89
N LYS A 41 1.69 2.24 12.81
CA LYS A 41 2.43 1.13 13.45
C LYS A 41 3.82 1.57 13.93
N SER A 42 4.90 1.08 13.31
CA SER A 42 6.28 1.46 13.67
C SER A 42 6.76 2.79 13.05
N PHE A 43 5.98 3.38 12.14
CA PHE A 43 6.32 4.63 11.46
C PHE A 43 5.64 5.82 12.14
N ILE A 44 6.28 6.38 13.17
CA ILE A 44 5.73 7.52 13.92
C ILE A 44 5.90 8.83 13.14
N ASP A 45 7.11 9.06 12.63
CA ASP A 45 7.47 10.26 11.90
C ASP A 45 7.00 10.13 10.43
N PRO A 46 6.70 11.24 9.74
CA PRO A 46 6.43 11.20 8.31
C PRO A 46 7.57 10.53 7.55
N THR A 47 7.27 9.39 6.94
CA THR A 47 8.26 8.56 6.25
C THR A 47 7.81 8.35 4.80
N PRO A 48 8.44 9.02 3.83
CA PRO A 48 8.24 8.71 2.42
C PRO A 48 9.07 7.48 2.04
N ILE A 49 8.48 6.59 1.25
CA ILE A 49 9.12 5.41 0.66
C ILE A 49 8.88 5.50 -0.84
N ASP A 50 9.94 5.76 -1.59
CA ASP A 50 9.87 5.81 -3.04
C ASP A 50 9.87 4.39 -3.64
N VAL A 51 9.10 4.22 -4.70
CA VAL A 51 8.95 2.97 -5.46
C VAL A 51 9.41 3.27 -6.90
N PRO A 52 10.73 3.36 -7.14
CA PRO A 52 11.26 3.89 -8.40
C PRO A 52 11.16 2.93 -9.59
N GLY A 53 10.95 1.63 -9.34
CA GLY A 53 10.94 0.59 -10.37
C GLY A 53 9.61 -0.14 -10.51
N THR A 54 9.53 -1.04 -11.48
CA THR A 54 8.42 -1.98 -11.66
C THR A 54 8.53 -3.17 -10.69
N LEU A 55 9.74 -3.47 -10.24
CA LEU A 55 10.05 -4.46 -9.22
C LEU A 55 10.90 -3.79 -8.14
N VAL A 56 10.42 -3.78 -6.91
CA VAL A 56 11.09 -3.15 -5.76
C VAL A 56 11.10 -4.11 -4.59
N GLY A 57 12.26 -4.32 -4.00
CA GLY A 57 12.45 -5.11 -2.79
C GLY A 57 12.54 -4.23 -1.54
N VAL A 58 11.86 -4.63 -0.47
CA VAL A 58 12.00 -4.01 0.86
C VAL A 58 12.81 -4.96 1.75
N VAL A 59 14.01 -4.53 2.11
CA VAL A 59 14.94 -5.34 2.91
C VAL A 59 15.27 -4.66 4.24
N GLY A 60 15.68 -5.44 5.20
CA GLY A 60 16.08 -4.95 6.51
C GLY A 60 16.04 -6.04 7.58
N PRO A 61 16.57 -5.79 8.78
CA PRO A 61 16.56 -6.75 9.88
C PRO A 61 15.15 -7.08 10.36
N ASN A 62 15.03 -8.16 11.15
CA ASN A 62 13.74 -8.51 11.75
C ASN A 62 13.28 -7.41 12.71
N GLY A 63 11.97 -7.11 12.66
CA GLY A 63 11.36 -6.08 13.49
C GLY A 63 11.55 -4.62 13.00
N CYS A 64 12.19 -4.36 11.84
CA CYS A 64 12.36 -3.00 11.32
C CYS A 64 11.10 -2.41 10.67
N GLY A 65 10.03 -3.18 10.51
CA GLY A 65 8.77 -2.67 9.95
C GLY A 65 8.48 -3.06 8.49
N LYS A 66 9.26 -3.97 7.86
CA LYS A 66 9.02 -4.42 6.48
C LYS A 66 7.55 -4.81 6.20
N SER A 67 7.02 -5.67 7.07
CA SER A 67 5.63 -6.11 6.93
C SER A 67 4.61 -4.99 7.15
N ASN A 68 4.97 -3.95 7.91
CA ASN A 68 4.10 -2.80 8.14
C ASN A 68 3.92 -1.96 6.88
N VAL A 69 4.87 -1.99 5.94
CA VAL A 69 4.74 -1.33 4.62
C VAL A 69 3.64 -2.01 3.80
N ILE A 70 3.62 -3.34 3.77
CA ILE A 70 2.56 -4.09 3.08
C ILE A 70 1.20 -3.88 3.75
N ASP A 71 1.16 -3.88 5.09
CA ASP A 71 -0.08 -3.59 5.82
C ASP A 71 -0.60 -2.19 5.50
N ALA A 72 0.29 -1.21 5.36
CA ALA A 72 -0.09 0.16 5.00
C ALA A 72 -0.76 0.22 3.62
N VAL A 73 -0.20 -0.47 2.62
CA VAL A 73 -0.79 -0.54 1.28
C VAL A 73 -2.19 -1.18 1.34
N ARG A 74 -2.32 -2.34 2.01
CA ARG A 74 -3.62 -3.00 2.18
C ARG A 74 -4.64 -2.12 2.88
N TRP A 75 -4.20 -1.44 3.92
CA TRP A 75 -5.06 -0.59 4.72
C TRP A 75 -5.66 0.56 3.91
N VAL A 76 -4.85 1.26 3.10
CA VAL A 76 -5.34 2.35 2.23
C VAL A 76 -6.29 1.81 1.16
N LEU A 77 -6.01 0.64 0.60
CA LEU A 77 -6.85 0.01 -0.43
C LEU A 77 -8.20 -0.51 0.11
N GLY A 78 -8.48 -0.29 1.40
CA GLY A 78 -9.79 -0.53 1.98
C GLY A 78 -9.90 -1.75 2.89
N GLU A 79 -8.76 -2.37 3.30
CA GLU A 79 -8.82 -3.43 4.32
C GLU A 79 -9.44 -2.90 5.61
N SER A 80 -10.46 -3.61 6.08
CA SER A 80 -11.24 -3.24 7.28
C SER A 80 -11.19 -4.29 8.38
N LYS A 81 -10.54 -5.42 8.12
CA LYS A 81 -10.35 -6.46 9.13
C LYS A 81 -9.03 -6.24 9.86
N ALA A 82 -9.10 -5.97 11.16
CA ALA A 82 -7.91 -5.76 11.99
C ALA A 82 -6.96 -6.96 11.95
N ALA A 83 -7.49 -8.18 11.97
CA ALA A 83 -6.71 -9.42 11.91
C ALA A 83 -5.84 -9.52 10.64
N GLU A 84 -6.32 -9.05 9.47
CA GLU A 84 -5.54 -9.04 8.23
C GLU A 84 -4.38 -8.03 8.28
N LEU A 85 -4.48 -7.07 9.20
CA LEU A 85 -3.45 -6.08 9.51
C LEU A 85 -2.66 -6.44 10.79
N ARG A 86 -2.79 -7.67 11.27
CA ARG A 86 -2.08 -8.17 12.47
C ARG A 86 -2.36 -7.34 13.72
N GLY A 87 -3.60 -6.89 13.88
CA GLY A 87 -4.11 -6.17 15.04
C GLY A 87 -5.39 -6.83 15.57
N GLU A 88 -5.75 -6.51 16.80
CA GLU A 88 -7.00 -6.92 17.44
C GLU A 88 -8.11 -5.93 17.09
N SER A 89 -7.76 -4.65 17.06
CA SER A 89 -8.65 -3.54 16.70
C SER A 89 -8.07 -2.72 15.55
N MET A 90 -8.92 -1.95 14.86
CA MET A 90 -8.46 -1.09 13.77
C MET A 90 -7.55 0.05 14.29
N GLN A 91 -7.72 0.46 15.53
CA GLN A 91 -6.88 1.46 16.17
C GLN A 91 -5.43 1.00 16.39
N ASP A 92 -5.16 -0.31 16.35
CA ASP A 92 -3.82 -0.87 16.49
C ASP A 92 -2.89 -0.54 15.31
N VAL A 93 -3.44 0.00 14.22
CA VAL A 93 -2.62 0.59 13.16
C VAL A 93 -2.00 1.93 13.57
N ILE A 94 -2.54 2.60 14.62
CA ILE A 94 -1.98 3.85 15.14
C ILE A 94 -0.83 3.52 16.07
N PHE A 95 0.28 4.23 15.93
CA PHE A 95 1.44 4.05 16.81
C PHE A 95 1.07 4.26 18.29
N ASN A 96 1.25 3.23 19.11
CA ASN A 96 0.84 3.20 20.53
C ASN A 96 1.90 3.73 21.51
N GLY A 97 3.00 4.28 20.99
CA GLY A 97 4.11 4.68 21.83
C GLY A 97 5.19 3.61 21.91
N SER A 98 6.41 4.02 22.24
CA SER A 98 7.55 3.12 22.44
C SER A 98 8.65 3.85 23.20
N GLY A 99 9.01 3.36 24.38
CA GLY A 99 10.02 4.00 25.23
C GLY A 99 9.65 5.47 25.51
N ASP A 100 10.52 6.38 25.11
CA ASP A 100 10.34 7.83 25.34
C ASP A 100 9.37 8.50 24.36
N ARG A 101 8.81 7.75 23.38
CA ARG A 101 7.92 8.31 22.37
C ARG A 101 6.46 8.15 22.76
N LYS A 102 5.74 9.27 22.80
CA LYS A 102 4.31 9.30 23.08
C LYS A 102 3.50 8.64 21.95
N PRO A 103 2.34 8.06 22.28
CA PRO A 103 1.40 7.56 21.27
C PRO A 103 1.00 8.64 20.27
N ALA A 104 0.86 8.25 18.98
CA ALA A 104 0.34 9.16 17.96
C ALA A 104 -1.17 9.36 18.12
N GLY A 105 -1.69 10.53 17.81
CA GLY A 105 -3.12 10.82 17.83
C GLY A 105 -3.87 10.24 16.63
N ARG A 106 -3.16 9.97 15.54
CA ARG A 106 -3.72 9.46 14.29
C ARG A 106 -2.68 8.67 13.48
N ALA A 107 -3.17 7.78 12.62
CA ALA A 107 -2.40 7.19 11.54
C ALA A 107 -2.82 7.80 10.20
N SER A 108 -1.87 8.04 9.34
CA SER A 108 -2.08 8.51 7.96
C SER A 108 -1.18 7.73 7.02
N VAL A 109 -1.76 7.18 5.97
CA VAL A 109 -1.02 6.56 4.87
C VAL A 109 -1.56 7.09 3.55
N GLU A 110 -0.65 7.43 2.66
CA GLU A 110 -0.94 7.93 1.32
C GLU A 110 -0.15 7.13 0.29
N LEU A 111 -0.82 6.71 -0.78
CA LEU A 111 -0.23 6.01 -1.92
C LEU A 111 -0.33 6.93 -3.14
N ALA A 112 0.79 7.22 -3.78
CA ALA A 112 0.83 7.98 -5.03
C ALA A 112 1.05 7.03 -6.21
N PHE A 113 0.16 7.11 -7.19
CA PHE A 113 0.16 6.29 -8.40
C PHE A 113 0.39 7.13 -9.64
N ASP A 114 1.16 6.58 -10.58
CA ASP A 114 1.30 7.10 -11.92
C ASP A 114 0.11 6.65 -12.78
N ASN A 115 -0.58 7.59 -13.38
CA ASN A 115 -1.74 7.36 -14.25
C ASN A 115 -1.57 8.04 -15.62
N ASN A 116 -0.35 8.25 -16.09
CA ASN A 116 -0.07 8.88 -17.38
C ASN A 116 -0.78 8.19 -18.55
N ASP A 117 -1.04 6.88 -18.43
CA ASP A 117 -1.78 6.11 -19.44
C ASP A 117 -3.31 6.22 -19.29
N GLY A 118 -3.83 7.02 -18.36
CA GLY A 118 -5.27 7.19 -18.12
C GLY A 118 -6.02 5.91 -17.70
N ARG A 119 -5.33 4.96 -17.10
CA ARG A 119 -5.86 3.61 -16.82
C ARG A 119 -6.78 3.54 -15.60
N ILE A 120 -6.61 4.45 -14.66
CA ILE A 120 -7.60 4.67 -13.62
C ILE A 120 -8.75 5.45 -14.26
N GLY A 121 -9.86 4.76 -14.49
CA GLY A 121 -10.99 5.28 -15.20
C GLY A 121 -11.88 6.23 -14.38
N GLY A 122 -13.01 6.63 -14.98
CA GLY A 122 -14.02 7.46 -14.33
C GLY A 122 -13.58 8.92 -14.17
N ALA A 123 -14.02 9.55 -13.09
CA ALA A 123 -13.74 10.97 -12.80
C ALA A 123 -12.26 11.28 -12.61
N TRP A 124 -11.42 10.27 -12.40
CA TRP A 124 -9.99 10.41 -12.11
C TRP A 124 -9.10 10.20 -13.34
N ALA A 125 -9.64 9.78 -14.48
CA ALA A 125 -8.91 9.47 -15.70
C ALA A 125 -8.08 10.66 -16.24
N GLN A 126 -8.51 11.88 -15.97
CA GLN A 126 -7.85 13.11 -16.44
C GLN A 126 -6.58 13.47 -15.65
N TYR A 127 -6.32 12.82 -14.52
CA TYR A 127 -5.17 13.13 -13.68
C TYR A 127 -4.01 12.20 -14.01
N ALA A 128 -2.85 12.78 -14.32
CA ALA A 128 -1.61 12.03 -14.58
C ALA A 128 -1.03 11.37 -13.32
N GLU A 129 -1.35 11.92 -12.15
CA GLU A 129 -0.99 11.36 -10.84
C GLU A 129 -2.24 11.28 -9.95
N ILE A 130 -2.39 10.16 -9.27
CA ILE A 130 -3.50 9.95 -8.35
C ILE A 130 -2.93 9.59 -7.00
N SER A 131 -3.29 10.39 -5.98
CA SER A 131 -2.99 10.06 -4.59
C SER A 131 -4.22 9.52 -3.89
N VAL A 132 -4.05 8.40 -3.18
CA VAL A 132 -5.09 7.81 -2.33
C VAL A 132 -4.60 7.82 -0.90
N LYS A 133 -5.34 8.45 -0.01
CA LYS A 133 -4.96 8.64 1.38
C LYS A 133 -6.04 8.13 2.31
N ARG A 134 -5.64 7.47 3.37
CA ARG A 134 -6.51 7.11 4.49
C ARG A 134 -5.97 7.70 5.78
N VAL A 135 -6.86 8.24 6.60
CA VAL A 135 -6.55 8.75 7.94
C VAL A 135 -7.47 8.07 8.94
N LEU A 136 -6.91 7.62 10.05
CA LEU A 136 -7.66 7.08 11.19
C LEU A 136 -7.23 7.82 12.45
N THR A 137 -8.18 8.31 13.20
CA THR A 137 -7.99 8.96 14.50
C THR A 137 -8.31 7.99 15.63
N ARG A 138 -7.86 8.29 16.86
CA ARG A 138 -8.05 7.40 18.01
C ARG A 138 -9.50 7.27 18.47
N ASP A 139 -10.35 8.23 18.15
CA ASP A 139 -11.79 8.18 18.35
C ASP A 139 -12.51 7.22 17.37
N GLY A 140 -11.74 6.60 16.42
CA GLY A 140 -12.25 5.65 15.45
C GLY A 140 -12.74 6.27 14.15
N ALA A 141 -12.66 7.60 13.98
CA ALA A 141 -13.04 8.24 12.73
C ALA A 141 -12.04 7.88 11.61
N SER A 142 -12.55 7.27 10.53
CA SER A 142 -11.76 6.86 9.36
C SER A 142 -12.21 7.62 8.12
N SER A 143 -11.28 8.39 7.53
CA SER A 143 -11.54 9.23 6.36
C SER A 143 -10.66 8.80 5.19
N TYR A 144 -11.22 8.85 3.99
CA TYR A 144 -10.53 8.55 2.74
C TYR A 144 -10.47 9.78 1.84
N TYR A 145 -9.38 9.92 1.11
CA TYR A 145 -9.17 11.03 0.19
C TYR A 145 -8.57 10.51 -1.12
N ILE A 146 -9.03 11.06 -2.24
CA ILE A 146 -8.40 10.91 -3.55
C ILE A 146 -8.04 12.32 -4.02
N ASN A 147 -6.77 12.57 -4.33
CA ASN A 147 -6.24 13.88 -4.71
C ASN A 147 -6.72 14.99 -3.73
N ASN A 148 -6.63 14.72 -2.42
CA ASN A 148 -7.09 15.56 -1.31
C ASN A 148 -8.61 15.83 -1.25
N GLN A 149 -9.42 15.26 -2.12
CA GLN A 149 -10.87 15.30 -2.02
C GLN A 149 -11.37 14.20 -1.10
N ASN A 150 -12.23 14.54 -0.14
CA ASN A 150 -12.84 13.55 0.76
C ASN A 150 -13.79 12.66 -0.04
N VAL A 151 -13.62 11.34 0.09
CA VAL A 151 -14.39 10.34 -0.64
C VAL A 151 -14.83 9.21 0.31
N ARG A 152 -15.75 8.38 -0.14
CA ARG A 152 -16.16 7.18 0.61
C ARG A 152 -15.17 6.03 0.33
N ARG A 153 -15.06 5.09 1.26
CA ARG A 153 -14.28 3.86 1.06
C ARG A 153 -14.66 3.13 -0.23
N ARG A 154 -15.94 3.14 -0.58
CA ARG A 154 -16.45 2.50 -1.80
C ARG A 154 -15.85 3.16 -3.06
N ASP A 155 -15.74 4.48 -3.08
CA ASP A 155 -15.21 5.22 -4.24
C ASP A 155 -13.73 4.85 -4.49
N VAL A 156 -12.94 4.64 -3.42
CA VAL A 156 -11.58 4.12 -3.52
C VAL A 156 -11.57 2.71 -4.09
N HIS A 157 -12.48 1.85 -3.63
CA HIS A 157 -12.58 0.48 -4.15
C HIS A 157 -12.96 0.48 -5.64
N ASP A 158 -13.96 1.29 -6.01
CA ASP A 158 -14.49 1.35 -7.38
C ASP A 158 -13.44 1.93 -8.35
N MET A 159 -12.62 2.87 -7.90
CA MET A 159 -11.51 3.42 -8.68
C MET A 159 -10.50 2.34 -9.10
N PHE A 160 -10.27 1.33 -8.26
CA PHE A 160 -9.34 0.23 -8.55
C PHE A 160 -10.00 -0.99 -9.21
N LEU A 161 -11.33 -0.95 -9.47
CA LEU A 161 -12.00 -2.03 -10.20
C LEU A 161 -11.41 -2.12 -11.61
N GLY A 162 -11.04 -3.33 -12.00
CA GLY A 162 -10.41 -3.59 -13.29
C GLY A 162 -8.89 -3.33 -13.33
N THR A 163 -8.29 -2.69 -12.31
CA THR A 163 -6.83 -2.49 -12.24
C THR A 163 -6.09 -3.66 -11.58
N GLY A 164 -6.80 -4.64 -11.04
CA GLY A 164 -6.20 -5.72 -10.25
C GLY A 164 -5.76 -5.29 -8.84
N LEU A 165 -5.89 -4.01 -8.50
CA LEU A 165 -5.60 -3.44 -7.18
C LEU A 165 -6.90 -3.22 -6.43
N GLY A 166 -7.20 -4.00 -5.44
CA GLY A 166 -8.39 -3.83 -4.61
C GLY A 166 -8.33 -4.73 -3.38
N PRO A 167 -9.18 -4.54 -2.37
CA PRO A 167 -9.11 -5.30 -1.12
C PRO A 167 -9.38 -6.80 -1.30
N ARG A 168 -10.00 -7.19 -2.41
CA ARG A 168 -10.21 -8.59 -2.83
C ARG A 168 -9.34 -9.00 -4.02
N ALA A 169 -8.45 -8.13 -4.47
CA ALA A 169 -7.57 -8.46 -5.58
C ALA A 169 -6.48 -9.41 -5.10
N TYR A 170 -6.22 -10.44 -5.87
CA TYR A 170 -5.11 -11.37 -5.66
C TYR A 170 -3.73 -10.71 -5.86
N ALA A 171 -3.71 -9.41 -6.14
CA ALA A 171 -2.49 -8.65 -6.37
C ALA A 171 -1.61 -8.47 -5.11
N ILE A 172 -2.20 -8.54 -3.91
CA ILE A 172 -1.44 -8.45 -2.67
C ILE A 172 -1.44 -9.79 -1.96
N ILE A 173 -0.38 -10.55 -2.19
CA ILE A 173 -0.17 -11.84 -1.55
C ILE A 173 0.49 -11.62 -0.19
N GLY A 174 -0.24 -11.88 0.88
CA GLY A 174 0.28 -11.81 2.24
C GLY A 174 1.02 -13.06 2.66
N GLN A 175 1.80 -12.95 3.71
CA GLN A 175 2.47 -14.09 4.33
C GLN A 175 1.42 -15.14 4.76
N GLY A 176 1.63 -16.41 4.39
CA GLY A 176 0.71 -17.52 4.68
C GLY A 176 -0.54 -17.61 3.78
N MET A 177 -0.77 -16.67 2.85
CA MET A 177 -1.92 -16.75 1.94
C MET A 177 -1.79 -17.93 0.96
N ILE A 178 -0.59 -18.18 0.45
CA ILE A 178 -0.32 -19.30 -0.47
C ILE A 178 -0.60 -20.63 0.23
N THR A 179 -0.18 -20.79 1.48
CA THR A 179 -0.44 -22.00 2.28
C THR A 179 -1.95 -22.22 2.44
N ARG A 180 -2.72 -21.17 2.75
CA ARG A 180 -4.20 -21.26 2.86
C ARG A 180 -4.85 -21.65 1.52
N ILE A 181 -4.34 -21.17 0.39
CA ILE A 181 -4.87 -21.53 -0.94
C ILE A 181 -4.59 -23.00 -1.27
N ILE A 182 -3.41 -23.51 -0.89
CA ILE A 182 -3.02 -24.90 -1.14
C ILE A 182 -3.79 -25.86 -0.21
N GLU A 183 -4.02 -25.45 1.05
CA GLU A 183 -4.72 -26.24 2.07
C GLU A 183 -6.25 -26.17 1.97
N ALA A 184 -6.79 -25.16 1.27
CA ALA A 184 -8.22 -25.06 0.98
C ALA A 184 -8.61 -26.10 -0.07
N ARG A 185 -8.98 -27.30 0.39
CA ARG A 185 -9.58 -28.38 -0.40
C ARG A 185 -11.10 -28.36 -0.24
#